data_4d780d92e1e2d82770561bd6cfdce493
#
_entry.id   4d780d92e1e2d82770561bd6cfdce493
#
_cell.length_a   1.000
_cell.length_b   1.000
_cell.length_c   1.000
_cell.angle_alpha   90.00
_cell.angle_beta   90.00
_cell.angle_gamma   90.00
#
_symmetry.space_group_name_H-M   'P 1'
#
loop_
_entity.id
_entity.type
_entity.pdbx_description
1 polymer ?
#
loop_
_entity_poly.entity_id
_entity_poly.type
_entity_poly.pdbx_seq_one_letter_code
_entity_poly.pdbx_strand_id
1 'polypeptide(L)'
;MALANHHCNFDAWDSKHHPWNSAALGPHRDVVGTWAAAARKQGLRFGVTVHQARNWWWFQPSHGADKSGPLAGVPYDGALTEAQGKGQWWQGLDPQRLDGAKHPGDALPDVSYVKNFYDRTRDLIDQHNPDLLYFDDSLLPLGWGGMNIGAYFYNNSLKRNGGQMDSVLNVKDVPDRLLKAVAADYERGLTAGIMKYPWQSETCIGAWHYLRNLYERPGEYGGYQNPREVIHWLIDAVRKNRTFILNVPGRPDGTIDETELAVLDGITSWMEINGEAIYETRPWKISSYIEELRDNTTGTPEANDSVFYRWKQSILEHRAAKR
;
A
#
# COMPACT_ATOMS: atom_id res chain seq x y z
N MET A 1 3.25 5.57 -4.84
CA MET A 1 3.01 4.11 -4.96
C MET A 1 1.66 3.90 -5.62
N ALA A 2 1.54 2.94 -6.53
CA ALA A 2 0.29 2.62 -7.21
C ALA A 2 -0.23 1.24 -6.77
N LEU A 3 -1.55 1.11 -6.65
CA LEU A 3 -2.22 -0.16 -6.44
C LEU A 3 -2.24 -0.94 -7.76
N ALA A 4 -1.45 -2.01 -7.85
CA ALA A 4 -1.38 -2.82 -9.07
C ALA A 4 -2.55 -3.81 -9.17
N ASN A 5 -2.90 -4.47 -8.06
CA ASN A 5 -4.15 -5.19 -7.91
C ASN A 5 -4.59 -5.20 -6.44
N HIS A 6 -5.87 -5.41 -6.22
CA HIS A 6 -6.48 -5.52 -4.90
C HIS A 6 -7.24 -6.85 -4.77
N HIS A 7 -7.99 -7.00 -3.69
CA HIS A 7 -8.85 -8.17 -3.46
C HIS A 7 -9.91 -8.39 -4.55
N CYS A 8 -10.17 -7.41 -5.41
CA CYS A 8 -10.98 -7.57 -6.62
C CYS A 8 -10.30 -8.43 -7.71
N ASN A 9 -9.06 -8.85 -7.50
CA ASN A 9 -8.25 -9.64 -8.41
C ASN A 9 -8.09 -9.06 -9.82
N PHE A 10 -8.42 -7.78 -10.02
CA PHE A 10 -8.29 -7.06 -11.27
C PHE A 10 -6.91 -6.42 -11.39
N ASP A 11 -6.21 -6.64 -12.51
CA ASP A 11 -4.89 -6.08 -12.74
C ASP A 11 -4.99 -4.67 -13.32
N ALA A 12 -4.39 -3.67 -12.66
CA ALA A 12 -4.39 -2.30 -13.12
C ALA A 12 -3.26 -1.98 -14.14
N TRP A 13 -2.69 -3.00 -14.78
CA TRP A 13 -1.70 -2.87 -15.86
C TRP A 13 -2.06 -3.78 -17.03
N ASP A 14 -1.33 -3.70 -18.14
CA ASP A 14 -1.45 -4.58 -19.32
C ASP A 14 -0.87 -5.98 -19.01
N SER A 15 -1.57 -6.72 -18.18
CA SER A 15 -1.13 -8.04 -17.70
C SER A 15 -1.21 -9.09 -18.81
N LYS A 16 -0.07 -9.76 -19.06
CA LYS A 16 0.01 -10.87 -20.04
C LYS A 16 -0.52 -12.20 -19.52
N HIS A 17 -0.74 -12.30 -18.21
CA HIS A 17 -1.12 -13.55 -17.56
C HIS A 17 -2.53 -13.55 -17.01
N HIS A 18 -3.24 -12.40 -17.09
CA HIS A 18 -4.59 -12.24 -16.57
C HIS A 18 -5.46 -11.38 -17.50
N PRO A 19 -6.58 -11.93 -18.02
CA PRO A 19 -7.43 -11.23 -18.97
C PRO A 19 -8.27 -10.12 -18.33
N TRP A 20 -8.49 -10.20 -17.01
CA TRP A 20 -9.20 -9.17 -16.25
C TRP A 20 -8.22 -8.06 -15.86
N ASN A 21 -7.94 -7.17 -16.81
CA ASN A 21 -6.99 -6.09 -16.61
C ASN A 21 -7.44 -4.77 -17.24
N SER A 22 -6.85 -3.67 -16.80
CA SER A 22 -7.25 -2.31 -17.17
C SER A 22 -6.93 -1.92 -18.63
N ALA A 23 -6.06 -2.66 -19.30
CA ALA A 23 -5.80 -2.46 -20.73
C ALA A 23 -6.87 -3.13 -21.60
N ALA A 24 -7.36 -4.31 -21.17
CA ALA A 24 -8.43 -5.03 -21.87
C ALA A 24 -9.83 -4.49 -21.55
N LEU A 25 -10.04 -3.98 -20.35
CA LEU A 25 -11.35 -3.58 -19.81
C LEU A 25 -11.33 -2.18 -19.20
N GLY A 26 -12.50 -1.57 -19.07
CA GLY A 26 -12.69 -0.29 -18.40
C GLY A 26 -11.96 0.85 -19.11
N PRO A 27 -10.86 1.40 -18.54
CA PRO A 27 -10.19 2.56 -19.13
C PRO A 27 -9.39 2.23 -20.40
N HIS A 28 -9.26 0.96 -20.79
CA HIS A 28 -8.44 0.49 -21.90
C HIS A 28 -7.03 1.10 -21.90
N ARG A 29 -6.40 1.08 -20.73
CA ARG A 29 -5.11 1.71 -20.47
C ARG A 29 -4.33 0.95 -19.43
N ASP A 30 -3.02 0.88 -19.59
CA ASP A 30 -2.11 0.50 -18.51
C ASP A 30 -2.05 1.62 -17.47
N VAL A 31 -2.84 1.47 -16.40
CA VAL A 31 -2.96 2.46 -15.33
C VAL A 31 -1.66 2.53 -14.53
N VAL A 32 -1.08 1.38 -14.17
CA VAL A 32 0.20 1.31 -13.44
C VAL A 32 1.33 1.96 -14.25
N GLY A 33 1.43 1.65 -15.54
CA GLY A 33 2.41 2.27 -16.43
C GLY A 33 2.25 3.77 -16.55
N THR A 34 1.00 4.25 -16.60
CA THR A 34 0.70 5.70 -16.60
C THR A 34 1.18 6.37 -15.30
N TRP A 35 0.92 5.77 -14.14
CA TRP A 35 1.41 6.27 -12.86
C TRP A 35 2.94 6.22 -12.75
N ALA A 36 3.56 5.12 -13.24
CA ALA A 36 5.02 4.98 -13.25
C ALA A 36 5.69 6.09 -14.08
N ALA A 37 5.16 6.36 -15.26
CA ALA A 37 5.66 7.42 -16.13
C ALA A 37 5.51 8.81 -15.48
N ALA A 38 4.34 9.08 -14.88
CA ALA A 38 4.08 10.36 -14.20
C ALA A 38 5.00 10.58 -13.00
N ALA A 39 5.21 9.56 -12.15
CA ALA A 39 6.09 9.65 -11.00
C ALA A 39 7.55 9.92 -11.43
N ARG A 40 8.06 9.16 -12.40
CA ARG A 40 9.43 9.32 -12.92
C ARG A 40 9.66 10.66 -13.58
N LYS A 41 8.66 11.19 -14.30
CA LYS A 41 8.72 12.55 -14.86
C LYS A 41 8.94 13.63 -13.80
N GLN A 42 8.47 13.39 -12.57
CA GLN A 42 8.66 14.26 -11.42
C GLN A 42 9.92 13.92 -10.60
N GLY A 43 10.79 13.02 -11.08
CA GLY A 43 11.98 12.58 -10.36
C GLY A 43 11.67 11.71 -9.13
N LEU A 44 10.45 11.19 -9.00
CA LEU A 44 10.04 10.36 -7.89
C LEU A 44 10.36 8.89 -8.15
N ARG A 45 10.70 8.16 -7.09
CA ARG A 45 10.72 6.70 -7.11
C ARG A 45 9.30 6.17 -7.23
N PHE A 46 9.17 4.99 -7.82
CA PHE A 46 7.87 4.38 -8.07
C PHE A 46 7.73 3.05 -7.35
N GLY A 47 6.67 2.89 -6.60
CA GLY A 47 6.32 1.63 -5.92
C GLY A 47 4.96 1.10 -6.37
N VAL A 48 4.77 -0.20 -6.18
CA VAL A 48 3.51 -0.90 -6.46
C VAL A 48 3.09 -1.76 -5.26
N THR A 49 1.76 -1.92 -5.08
CA THR A 49 1.21 -2.85 -4.10
C THR A 49 0.45 -3.97 -4.78
N VAL A 50 0.56 -5.17 -4.22
CA VAL A 50 -0.05 -6.41 -4.72
C VAL A 50 -0.81 -7.09 -3.58
N HIS A 51 -2.10 -7.40 -3.79
CA HIS A 51 -2.97 -8.04 -2.80
C HIS A 51 -3.51 -9.41 -3.27
N GLN A 52 -3.00 -9.92 -4.36
CA GLN A 52 -3.54 -11.11 -5.04
C GLN A 52 -3.55 -12.36 -4.17
N ALA A 53 -2.62 -12.49 -3.22
CA ALA A 53 -2.52 -13.73 -2.44
C ALA A 53 -3.80 -14.04 -1.66
N ARG A 54 -4.51 -13.03 -1.16
CA ARG A 54 -5.78 -13.22 -0.44
C ARG A 54 -6.95 -13.62 -1.32
N ASN A 55 -6.87 -13.38 -2.63
CA ASN A 55 -7.99 -13.62 -3.54
C ASN A 55 -8.38 -15.09 -3.62
N TRP A 56 -7.47 -16.01 -3.29
CA TRP A 56 -7.80 -17.42 -3.17
C TRP A 56 -8.99 -17.67 -2.23
N TRP A 57 -9.04 -17.00 -1.08
CA TRP A 57 -10.10 -17.17 -0.10
C TRP A 57 -11.16 -16.08 -0.16
N TRP A 58 -10.79 -14.87 -0.61
CA TRP A 58 -11.61 -13.67 -0.51
C TRP A 58 -12.92 -13.76 -1.29
N PHE A 59 -12.89 -14.31 -2.48
CA PHE A 59 -14.06 -14.40 -3.35
C PHE A 59 -14.92 -15.65 -3.18
N GLN A 60 -14.59 -16.56 -2.30
CA GLN A 60 -15.42 -17.74 -2.08
C GLN A 60 -16.87 -17.42 -1.71
N PRO A 61 -17.18 -16.35 -0.92
CA PRO A 61 -18.56 -15.91 -0.69
C PRO A 61 -19.29 -15.39 -1.93
N SER A 62 -18.62 -14.97 -2.99
CA SER A 62 -19.25 -14.44 -4.21
C SER A 62 -19.94 -15.52 -5.05
N HIS A 63 -19.61 -16.80 -4.84
CA HIS A 63 -20.20 -17.90 -5.57
C HIS A 63 -21.67 -18.13 -5.17
N GLY A 64 -22.59 -17.75 -6.05
CA GLY A 64 -24.03 -17.85 -5.84
C GLY A 64 -24.59 -16.77 -4.92
N ALA A 65 -23.91 -15.62 -4.80
CA ALA A 65 -24.30 -14.52 -3.93
C ALA A 65 -25.60 -13.81 -4.37
N ASP A 66 -25.87 -13.74 -5.69
CA ASP A 66 -26.98 -12.96 -6.25
C ASP A 66 -28.33 -13.71 -6.27
N LYS A 67 -28.56 -14.57 -5.31
CA LYS A 67 -29.84 -15.29 -5.14
C LYS A 67 -30.91 -14.48 -4.41
N SER A 68 -30.51 -13.43 -3.71
CA SER A 68 -31.39 -12.57 -2.92
C SER A 68 -30.83 -11.17 -2.82
N GLY A 69 -31.64 -10.22 -2.34
CA GLY A 69 -31.24 -8.82 -2.20
C GLY A 69 -31.37 -7.98 -3.47
N PRO A 70 -30.86 -6.74 -3.45
CA PRO A 70 -31.05 -5.79 -4.55
C PRO A 70 -30.44 -6.21 -5.89
N LEU A 71 -29.45 -7.10 -5.87
CA LEU A 71 -28.76 -7.61 -7.05
C LEU A 71 -29.24 -9.02 -7.46
N ALA A 72 -30.31 -9.52 -6.85
CA ALA A 72 -30.86 -10.83 -7.22
C ALA A 72 -31.21 -10.87 -8.72
N GLY A 73 -30.66 -11.88 -9.42
CA GLY A 73 -30.87 -12.04 -10.84
C GLY A 73 -29.97 -11.15 -11.74
N VAL A 74 -29.06 -10.34 -11.16
CA VAL A 74 -28.01 -9.67 -11.93
C VAL A 74 -27.09 -10.73 -12.53
N PRO A 75 -26.83 -10.72 -13.85
CA PRO A 75 -26.15 -11.80 -14.55
C PRO A 75 -24.62 -11.74 -14.38
N TYR A 76 -24.15 -11.62 -13.14
CA TYR A 76 -22.73 -11.77 -12.81
C TYR A 76 -22.59 -12.44 -11.43
N ASP A 77 -21.79 -13.48 -11.40
CA ASP A 77 -21.50 -14.27 -10.20
C ASP A 77 -20.21 -15.08 -10.48
N GLY A 78 -19.39 -15.30 -9.47
CA GLY A 78 -18.17 -16.12 -9.57
C GLY A 78 -18.40 -17.57 -9.95
N ALA A 79 -19.63 -18.08 -9.91
CA ALA A 79 -20.00 -19.42 -10.39
C ALA A 79 -20.33 -19.45 -11.89
N LEU A 80 -20.44 -18.30 -12.54
CA LEU A 80 -20.73 -18.21 -13.99
C LEU A 80 -19.51 -18.66 -14.82
N THR A 81 -19.79 -18.96 -16.08
CA THR A 81 -18.80 -19.38 -17.07
C THR A 81 -18.71 -18.36 -18.21
N GLU A 82 -17.61 -18.37 -18.95
CA GLU A 82 -17.43 -17.50 -20.14
C GLU A 82 -18.62 -17.59 -21.11
N ALA A 83 -19.17 -18.79 -21.32
CA ALA A 83 -20.30 -19.01 -22.24
C ALA A 83 -21.56 -18.23 -21.82
N GLN A 84 -21.77 -18.00 -20.53
CA GLN A 84 -22.90 -17.22 -19.99
C GLN A 84 -22.69 -15.71 -20.15
N GLY A 85 -21.49 -15.26 -20.49
CA GLY A 85 -21.15 -13.88 -20.78
C GLY A 85 -21.63 -13.37 -22.15
N LYS A 86 -22.20 -14.21 -23.00
CA LYS A 86 -22.66 -13.78 -24.33
C LYS A 86 -23.68 -12.66 -24.23
N GLY A 87 -23.37 -11.50 -24.82
CA GLY A 87 -24.20 -10.31 -24.78
C GLY A 87 -24.13 -9.51 -23.47
N GLN A 88 -23.28 -9.91 -22.53
CA GLN A 88 -23.01 -9.19 -21.28
C GLN A 88 -21.75 -8.35 -21.41
N TRP A 89 -21.54 -7.43 -20.48
CA TRP A 89 -20.36 -6.55 -20.44
C TRP A 89 -19.03 -7.29 -20.29
N TRP A 90 -19.05 -8.51 -19.79
CA TRP A 90 -17.90 -9.40 -19.59
C TRP A 90 -17.79 -10.50 -20.65
N GLN A 91 -18.44 -10.32 -21.82
CA GLN A 91 -18.39 -11.27 -22.93
C GLN A 91 -16.93 -11.60 -23.33
N GLY A 92 -16.64 -12.89 -23.46
CA GLY A 92 -15.29 -13.38 -23.78
C GLY A 92 -14.35 -13.50 -22.58
N LEU A 93 -14.87 -13.26 -21.39
CA LEU A 93 -14.12 -13.38 -20.12
C LEU A 93 -14.73 -14.47 -19.25
N ASP A 94 -13.88 -15.19 -18.54
CA ASP A 94 -14.31 -16.22 -17.59
C ASP A 94 -14.34 -15.64 -16.18
N PRO A 95 -15.52 -15.50 -15.52
CA PRO A 95 -15.62 -15.04 -14.14
C PRO A 95 -14.81 -15.89 -13.16
N GLN A 96 -14.69 -17.19 -13.39
CA GLN A 96 -13.91 -18.08 -12.53
C GLN A 96 -12.41 -17.75 -12.54
N ARG A 97 -11.90 -17.10 -13.57
CA ARG A 97 -10.53 -16.60 -13.59
C ARG A 97 -10.34 -15.32 -12.75
N LEU A 98 -11.42 -14.56 -12.53
CA LEU A 98 -11.39 -13.41 -11.63
C LEU A 98 -11.61 -13.85 -10.18
N ASP A 99 -12.67 -14.59 -9.93
CA ASP A 99 -13.13 -14.94 -8.59
C ASP A 99 -12.52 -16.27 -8.07
N GLY A 100 -11.81 -17.01 -8.94
CA GLY A 100 -11.30 -18.34 -8.65
C GLY A 100 -12.39 -19.43 -8.75
N ALA A 101 -11.98 -20.68 -8.82
CA ALA A 101 -12.91 -21.80 -8.73
C ALA A 101 -13.42 -21.97 -7.29
N LYS A 102 -14.67 -22.43 -7.15
CA LYS A 102 -15.21 -22.74 -5.84
C LYS A 102 -14.43 -23.84 -5.15
N HIS A 103 -14.04 -23.62 -3.90
CA HIS A 103 -13.33 -24.59 -3.08
C HIS A 103 -13.74 -24.48 -1.59
N PRO A 104 -13.42 -25.45 -0.73
CA PRO A 104 -13.59 -25.31 0.73
C PRO A 104 -12.83 -24.12 1.28
N GLY A 105 -13.39 -23.45 2.31
CA GLY A 105 -12.83 -22.23 2.88
C GLY A 105 -11.44 -22.39 3.52
N ASP A 106 -11.07 -23.62 3.89
CA ASP A 106 -9.77 -23.99 4.46
C ASP A 106 -8.79 -24.57 3.43
N ALA A 107 -9.20 -24.67 2.15
CA ALA A 107 -8.34 -25.18 1.09
C ALA A 107 -7.11 -24.28 0.89
N LEU A 108 -5.94 -24.92 0.82
CA LEU A 108 -4.71 -24.20 0.46
C LEU A 108 -4.67 -23.88 -1.02
N PRO A 109 -4.02 -22.79 -1.43
CA PRO A 109 -3.81 -22.47 -2.83
C PRO A 109 -3.12 -23.60 -3.58
N ASP A 110 -3.67 -23.96 -4.71
CA ASP A 110 -3.07 -24.97 -5.56
C ASP A 110 -1.84 -24.44 -6.32
N VAL A 111 -1.09 -25.35 -6.94
CA VAL A 111 0.15 -25.02 -7.66
C VAL A 111 -0.13 -24.07 -8.83
N SER A 112 -1.29 -24.17 -9.47
CA SER A 112 -1.65 -23.33 -10.62
C SER A 112 -1.90 -21.89 -10.17
N TYR A 113 -2.56 -21.70 -9.04
CA TYR A 113 -2.78 -20.38 -8.45
C TYR A 113 -1.46 -19.73 -8.02
N VAL A 114 -0.60 -20.46 -7.32
CA VAL A 114 0.72 -19.99 -6.90
C VAL A 114 1.58 -19.61 -8.10
N LYS A 115 1.52 -20.42 -9.18
CA LYS A 115 2.23 -20.11 -10.43
C LYS A 115 1.66 -18.86 -11.10
N ASN A 116 0.34 -18.70 -11.17
CA ASN A 116 -0.30 -17.52 -11.74
C ASN A 116 0.07 -16.24 -10.96
N PHE A 117 0.05 -16.30 -9.62
CA PHE A 117 0.54 -15.22 -8.75
C PHE A 117 1.99 -14.84 -9.11
N TYR A 118 2.88 -15.82 -9.23
CA TYR A 118 4.27 -15.58 -9.57
C TYR A 118 4.42 -14.96 -10.97
N ASP A 119 3.78 -15.50 -11.97
CA ASP A 119 3.86 -15.04 -13.35
C ASP A 119 3.31 -13.62 -13.51
N ARG A 120 2.18 -13.28 -12.89
CA ARG A 120 1.59 -11.94 -12.90
C ARG A 120 2.48 -10.92 -12.19
N THR A 121 2.97 -11.25 -11.00
CA THR A 121 3.84 -10.32 -10.25
C THR A 121 5.18 -10.14 -10.95
N ARG A 122 5.73 -11.18 -11.56
CA ARG A 122 6.93 -11.07 -12.38
C ARG A 122 6.71 -10.17 -13.59
N ASP A 123 5.61 -10.35 -14.32
CA ASP A 123 5.23 -9.51 -15.46
C ASP A 123 5.11 -8.04 -15.05
N LEU A 124 4.49 -7.74 -13.91
CA LEU A 124 4.42 -6.40 -13.33
C LEU A 124 5.83 -5.82 -13.07
N ILE A 125 6.73 -6.60 -12.48
CA ILE A 125 8.11 -6.18 -12.22
C ILE A 125 8.85 -5.91 -13.53
N ASP A 126 8.74 -6.80 -14.51
CA ASP A 126 9.44 -6.70 -15.78
C ASP A 126 8.97 -5.49 -16.61
N GLN A 127 7.68 -5.21 -16.62
CA GLN A 127 7.11 -4.09 -17.37
C GLN A 127 7.41 -2.72 -16.74
N HIS A 128 7.31 -2.62 -15.42
CA HIS A 128 7.32 -1.30 -14.76
C HIS A 128 8.55 -1.03 -13.91
N ASN A 129 9.38 -2.05 -13.62
CA ASN A 129 10.60 -1.90 -12.84
C ASN A 129 10.41 -1.06 -11.56
N PRO A 130 9.51 -1.44 -10.64
CA PRO A 130 9.25 -0.66 -9.44
C PRO A 130 10.48 -0.63 -8.52
N ASP A 131 10.62 0.47 -7.76
CA ASP A 131 11.66 0.63 -6.75
C ASP A 131 11.20 0.08 -5.39
N LEU A 132 9.88 -0.05 -5.21
CA LEU A 132 9.26 -0.66 -4.04
C LEU A 132 8.18 -1.63 -4.48
N LEU A 133 8.20 -2.84 -3.92
CA LEU A 133 7.15 -3.84 -4.06
C LEU A 133 6.57 -4.12 -2.68
N TYR A 134 5.26 -3.94 -2.55
CA TYR A 134 4.56 -4.15 -1.29
C TYR A 134 3.50 -5.26 -1.43
N PHE A 135 3.59 -6.25 -0.58
CA PHE A 135 2.56 -7.27 -0.42
C PHE A 135 1.74 -6.97 0.82
N ASP A 136 0.50 -6.59 0.62
CA ASP A 136 -0.47 -6.35 1.70
C ASP A 136 -1.13 -7.67 2.15
N ASP A 137 -0.27 -8.60 2.56
CA ASP A 137 -0.65 -9.96 2.95
C ASP A 137 0.22 -10.48 4.09
N SER A 138 -0.31 -11.46 4.82
CA SER A 138 0.40 -12.13 5.91
C SER A 138 1.61 -12.87 5.39
N LEU A 139 2.78 -12.58 5.93
CA LEU A 139 4.07 -13.16 5.52
C LEU A 139 4.31 -12.92 4.02
N LEU A 140 5.34 -13.50 3.44
CA LEU A 140 5.51 -13.49 1.99
C LEU A 140 4.40 -14.36 1.37
N PRO A 141 3.58 -13.79 0.46
CA PRO A 141 2.37 -14.44 0.01
C PRO A 141 2.66 -15.77 -0.70
N LEU A 142 1.79 -16.75 -0.44
CA LEU A 142 1.86 -18.08 -1.08
C LEU A 142 3.19 -18.82 -0.90
N GLY A 143 3.84 -18.64 0.26
CA GLY A 143 5.01 -19.44 0.65
C GLY A 143 6.16 -19.35 -0.35
N TRP A 144 6.48 -20.47 -1.04
CA TRP A 144 7.59 -20.51 -2.00
C TRP A 144 7.40 -19.54 -3.19
N GLY A 145 6.17 -19.29 -3.64
CA GLY A 145 5.87 -18.32 -4.68
C GLY A 145 6.28 -16.90 -4.27
N GLY A 146 5.94 -16.51 -3.05
CA GLY A 146 6.35 -15.23 -2.47
C GLY A 146 7.87 -15.13 -2.25
N MET A 147 8.51 -16.19 -1.77
CA MET A 147 9.97 -16.21 -1.61
C MET A 147 10.69 -16.06 -2.95
N ASN A 148 10.24 -16.77 -3.97
CA ASN A 148 10.83 -16.71 -5.30
C ASN A 148 10.62 -15.35 -5.98
N ILE A 149 9.45 -14.73 -5.83
CA ILE A 149 9.20 -13.41 -6.42
C ILE A 149 9.98 -12.32 -5.69
N GLY A 150 10.17 -12.43 -4.38
CA GLY A 150 11.04 -11.54 -3.61
C GLY A 150 12.50 -11.62 -4.08
N ALA A 151 13.00 -12.85 -4.27
CA ALA A 151 14.34 -13.08 -4.82
C ALA A 151 14.46 -12.53 -6.27
N TYR A 152 13.44 -12.75 -7.10
CA TYR A 152 13.38 -12.20 -8.45
C TYR A 152 13.45 -10.68 -8.46
N PHE A 153 12.65 -10.04 -7.62
CA PHE A 153 12.61 -8.58 -7.49
C PHE A 153 13.97 -7.98 -7.10
N TYR A 154 14.63 -8.56 -6.10
CA TYR A 154 15.97 -8.11 -5.70
C TYR A 154 17.04 -8.37 -6.76
N ASN A 155 17.01 -9.54 -7.42
CA ASN A 155 17.95 -9.83 -8.52
C ASN A 155 17.73 -8.88 -9.70
N ASN A 156 16.49 -8.52 -10.01
CA ASN A 156 16.17 -7.52 -11.02
C ASN A 156 16.76 -6.14 -10.62
N SER A 157 16.63 -5.74 -9.35
CA SER A 157 17.22 -4.50 -8.84
C SER A 157 18.73 -4.49 -8.98
N LEU A 158 19.43 -5.54 -8.54
CA LEU A 158 20.88 -5.67 -8.68
C LEU A 158 21.32 -5.57 -10.14
N LYS A 159 20.60 -6.26 -11.04
CA LYS A 159 20.91 -6.23 -12.48
C LYS A 159 20.77 -4.83 -13.08
N ARG A 160 19.71 -4.09 -12.71
CA ARG A 160 19.46 -2.73 -13.22
C ARG A 160 20.46 -1.70 -12.71
N ASN A 161 20.95 -1.88 -11.49
CA ASN A 161 21.73 -0.89 -10.76
C ASN A 161 23.22 -1.28 -10.63
N GLY A 162 23.76 -2.04 -11.59
CA GLY A 162 25.18 -2.37 -11.62
C GLY A 162 25.68 -3.14 -10.39
N GLY A 163 24.85 -4.00 -9.82
CA GLY A 163 25.16 -4.81 -8.62
C GLY A 163 24.80 -4.14 -7.30
N GLN A 164 24.22 -2.94 -7.32
CA GLN A 164 23.76 -2.25 -6.11
C GLN A 164 22.29 -2.55 -5.85
N MET A 165 21.94 -2.86 -4.58
CA MET A 165 20.57 -3.01 -4.16
C MET A 165 19.93 -1.62 -3.95
N ASP A 166 18.93 -1.30 -4.76
CA ASP A 166 18.22 -0.01 -4.73
C ASP A 166 16.71 -0.18 -4.79
N SER A 167 16.22 -1.27 -4.23
CA SER A 167 14.78 -1.58 -4.15
C SER A 167 14.41 -2.11 -2.78
N VAL A 168 13.15 -1.92 -2.39
CA VAL A 168 12.61 -2.32 -1.09
C VAL A 168 11.41 -3.24 -1.28
N LEU A 169 11.41 -4.35 -0.54
CA LEU A 169 10.29 -5.27 -0.43
C LEU A 169 9.61 -5.08 0.92
N ASN A 170 8.34 -4.70 0.90
CA ASN A 170 7.51 -4.53 2.09
C ASN A 170 6.50 -5.68 2.20
N VAL A 171 6.29 -6.18 3.43
CA VAL A 171 5.36 -7.28 3.71
C VAL A 171 4.77 -7.17 5.12
N LYS A 172 3.54 -7.65 5.31
CA LYS A 172 2.91 -7.81 6.63
C LYS A 172 3.33 -9.11 7.32
N ASP A 173 3.17 -9.16 8.64
CA ASP A 173 3.37 -10.34 9.50
C ASP A 173 4.71 -11.07 9.27
N VAL A 174 5.78 -10.31 9.27
CA VAL A 174 7.13 -10.79 8.99
C VAL A 174 7.74 -11.44 10.22
N PRO A 175 8.18 -12.70 10.17
CA PRO A 175 8.94 -13.30 11.26
C PRO A 175 10.32 -12.65 11.39
N ASP A 176 10.82 -12.56 12.63
CA ASP A 176 12.08 -11.86 12.97
C ASP A 176 13.27 -12.24 12.09
N ARG A 177 13.37 -13.51 11.67
CA ARG A 177 14.45 -14.00 10.80
C ARG A 177 14.51 -13.32 9.44
N LEU A 178 13.38 -12.79 8.95
CA LEU A 178 13.26 -12.13 7.65
C LEU A 178 13.38 -10.60 7.73
N LEU A 179 13.34 -9.98 8.90
CA LEU A 179 13.44 -8.52 9.06
C LEU A 179 14.73 -7.90 8.50
N LYS A 180 15.75 -8.72 8.21
CA LYS A 180 16.97 -8.26 7.53
C LYS A 180 16.81 -8.17 6.01
N ALA A 181 15.83 -8.87 5.45
CA ALA A 181 15.63 -9.00 4.01
C ALA A 181 14.44 -8.18 3.49
N VAL A 182 13.52 -7.81 4.36
CA VAL A 182 12.29 -7.08 3.99
C VAL A 182 11.99 -6.00 5.02
N ALA A 183 11.25 -4.98 4.64
CA ALA A 183 10.67 -4.02 5.57
C ALA A 183 9.30 -4.53 6.02
N ALA A 184 9.14 -4.72 7.34
CA ALA A 184 7.85 -5.11 7.89
C ALA A 184 6.85 -3.96 7.79
N ASP A 185 5.62 -4.26 7.40
CA ASP A 185 4.53 -3.29 7.43
C ASP A 185 3.61 -3.57 8.61
N TYR A 186 3.19 -2.49 9.28
CA TYR A 186 2.23 -2.51 10.39
C TYR A 186 1.12 -1.50 10.07
N GLU A 187 0.00 -2.01 9.57
CA GLU A 187 -1.16 -1.17 9.25
C GLU A 187 -1.59 -0.37 10.48
N ARG A 188 -1.59 0.98 10.34
CA ARG A 188 -1.88 1.90 11.45
C ARG A 188 -1.08 1.61 12.72
N GLY A 189 0.06 0.92 12.56
CA GLY A 189 0.88 0.47 13.66
C GLY A 189 1.66 1.61 14.31
N LEU A 190 1.78 1.53 15.63
CA LEU A 190 2.63 2.38 16.44
C LEU A 190 3.60 1.47 17.21
N THR A 191 4.85 1.85 17.26
CA THR A 191 5.84 1.19 18.11
C THR A 191 6.21 2.10 19.29
N ALA A 192 6.56 1.51 20.43
CA ALA A 192 6.96 2.26 21.61
C ALA A 192 8.29 3.02 21.41
N GLY A 193 9.20 2.47 20.56
CA GLY A 193 10.54 3.05 20.38
C GLY A 193 11.08 2.86 18.98
N ILE A 194 12.37 3.16 18.81
CA ILE A 194 13.09 3.03 17.55
C ILE A 194 13.30 1.56 17.22
N MET A 195 12.83 1.13 16.07
CA MET A 195 13.03 -0.24 15.60
C MET A 195 14.44 -0.43 15.03
N LYS A 196 15.01 -1.61 15.27
CA LYS A 196 16.36 -1.98 14.82
C LYS A 196 16.48 -1.99 13.30
N TYR A 197 15.45 -2.47 12.60
CA TYR A 197 15.36 -2.54 11.15
C TYR A 197 14.35 -1.53 10.64
N PRO A 198 14.53 -0.99 9.42
CA PRO A 198 13.52 -0.17 8.77
C PRO A 198 12.19 -0.92 8.67
N TRP A 199 11.12 -0.19 8.85
CA TRP A 199 9.77 -0.71 8.76
C TRP A 199 8.83 0.33 8.15
N GLN A 200 7.63 -0.07 7.83
CA GLN A 200 6.60 0.75 7.22
C GLN A 200 5.37 0.80 8.11
N SER A 201 4.66 1.90 8.05
CA SER A 201 3.28 1.97 8.50
C SER A 201 2.47 2.79 7.51
N GLU A 202 1.23 2.42 7.37
CA GLU A 202 0.31 3.06 6.46
C GLU A 202 -0.95 3.55 7.18
N THR A 203 -1.55 4.60 6.66
CA THR A 203 -2.87 5.10 7.05
C THR A 203 -3.52 5.78 5.85
N CYS A 204 -4.74 6.24 6.00
CA CYS A 204 -5.46 6.97 4.97
C CYS A 204 -5.92 8.34 5.47
N ILE A 205 -6.14 9.28 4.56
CA ILE A 205 -6.74 10.59 4.91
C ILE A 205 -8.16 10.40 5.45
N GLY A 206 -8.92 9.49 4.84
CA GLY A 206 -10.28 9.14 5.26
C GLY A 206 -10.44 7.63 5.43
N ALA A 207 -11.09 6.98 4.49
CA ALA A 207 -11.19 5.52 4.39
C ALA A 207 -10.19 4.95 3.37
N TRP A 208 -10.00 3.62 3.34
CA TRP A 208 -9.15 2.97 2.34
C TRP A 208 -9.69 3.12 0.93
N HIS A 209 -11.01 3.15 0.76
CA HIS A 209 -11.69 3.45 -0.49
C HIS A 209 -12.38 4.81 -0.41
N TYR A 210 -12.62 5.43 -1.57
CA TYR A 210 -13.31 6.70 -1.62
C TYR A 210 -14.73 6.62 -1.05
N LEU A 211 -14.99 7.43 -0.03
CA LEU A 211 -16.29 7.55 0.63
C LEU A 211 -16.65 9.04 0.79
N ARG A 212 -17.35 9.60 -0.17
CA ARG A 212 -17.73 11.02 -0.19
C ARG A 212 -18.41 11.50 1.09
N ASN A 213 -19.26 10.67 1.69
CA ASN A 213 -20.03 11.03 2.89
C ASN A 213 -19.30 10.73 4.20
N LEU A 214 -18.00 10.50 4.16
CA LEU A 214 -17.22 10.12 5.34
C LEU A 214 -17.23 11.20 6.42
N TYR A 215 -17.20 12.47 6.04
CA TYR A 215 -17.24 13.59 6.97
C TYR A 215 -18.67 13.95 7.44
N GLU A 216 -19.70 13.55 6.71
CA GLU A 216 -21.10 13.77 7.08
C GLU A 216 -21.59 12.76 8.14
N ARG A 217 -21.03 11.56 8.08
CA ARG A 217 -21.28 10.50 9.05
C ARG A 217 -19.92 9.94 9.48
N PRO A 218 -19.55 10.08 10.76
CA PRO A 218 -18.30 9.51 11.27
C PRO A 218 -18.20 8.06 10.82
N GLY A 219 -17.28 7.79 9.90
CA GLY A 219 -17.03 6.46 9.39
C GLY A 219 -16.15 5.66 10.34
N GLU A 220 -15.59 4.58 9.84
CA GLU A 220 -14.71 3.69 10.58
C GLU A 220 -13.56 4.43 11.30
N TYR A 221 -13.14 5.56 10.74
CA TYR A 221 -11.98 6.31 11.23
C TYR A 221 -12.32 7.74 11.71
N GLY A 222 -13.60 8.02 11.94
CA GLY A 222 -14.01 9.31 12.49
C GLY A 222 -14.01 10.48 11.51
N GLY A 223 -13.99 10.24 10.19
CA GLY A 223 -13.98 11.26 9.15
C GLY A 223 -12.61 11.45 8.48
N TYR A 224 -12.42 12.57 7.79
CA TYR A 224 -11.14 12.94 7.22
C TYR A 224 -10.15 13.38 8.31
N GLN A 225 -8.91 12.92 8.24
CA GLN A 225 -7.82 13.45 9.03
C GLN A 225 -7.47 14.87 8.54
N ASN A 226 -7.17 15.77 9.47
CA ASN A 226 -6.67 17.08 9.12
C ASN A 226 -5.13 17.06 8.87
N PRO A 227 -4.55 18.11 8.26
CA PRO A 227 -3.12 18.14 7.95
C PRO A 227 -2.22 17.92 9.18
N ARG A 228 -2.60 18.45 10.35
CA ARG A 228 -1.82 18.31 11.59
C ARG A 228 -1.74 16.85 12.05
N GLU A 229 -2.84 16.12 11.97
CA GLU A 229 -2.89 14.69 12.34
C GLU A 229 -1.98 13.88 11.43
N VAL A 230 -2.04 14.09 10.11
CA VAL A 230 -1.16 13.40 9.15
C VAL A 230 0.32 13.74 9.37
N ILE A 231 0.63 15.03 9.64
CA ILE A 231 2.00 15.47 9.95
C ILE A 231 2.53 14.80 11.22
N HIS A 232 1.69 14.64 12.24
CA HIS A 232 2.07 13.93 13.46
C HIS A 232 2.41 12.45 13.17
N TRP A 233 1.64 11.79 12.31
CA TRP A 233 1.97 10.44 11.84
C TRP A 233 3.32 10.39 11.11
N LEU A 234 3.57 11.34 10.21
CA LEU A 234 4.83 11.45 9.47
C LEU A 234 6.03 11.65 10.41
N ILE A 235 5.92 12.57 11.36
CA ILE A 235 6.98 12.84 12.35
C ILE A 235 7.24 11.60 13.20
N ASP A 236 6.17 10.95 13.70
CA ASP A 236 6.30 9.72 14.48
C ASP A 236 6.96 8.60 13.66
N ALA A 237 6.65 8.51 12.38
CA ALA A 237 7.26 7.57 11.47
C ALA A 237 8.78 7.77 11.40
N VAL A 238 9.20 8.97 10.99
CA VAL A 238 10.61 9.27 10.72
C VAL A 238 11.47 9.11 11.99
N ARG A 239 11.00 9.60 13.14
CA ARG A 239 11.74 9.49 14.41
C ARG A 239 11.93 8.05 14.90
N LYS A 240 11.12 7.09 14.42
CA LYS A 240 11.15 5.68 14.83
C LYS A 240 11.76 4.73 13.79
N ASN A 241 12.50 5.26 12.82
CA ASN A 241 13.10 4.49 11.71
C ASN A 241 12.05 3.85 10.78
N ARG A 242 10.96 4.55 10.53
CA ARG A 242 9.81 4.06 9.75
C ARG A 242 9.61 4.88 8.49
N THR A 243 9.22 4.24 7.41
CA THR A 243 8.59 4.88 6.26
C THR A 243 7.08 5.02 6.50
N PHE A 244 6.51 6.08 5.95
CA PHE A 244 5.10 6.38 6.11
C PHE A 244 4.40 6.38 4.76
N ILE A 245 3.32 5.62 4.64
CA ILE A 245 2.44 5.62 3.48
C ILE A 245 1.13 6.29 3.86
N LEU A 246 0.77 7.31 3.10
CA LEU A 246 -0.53 7.97 3.19
C LEU A 246 -1.36 7.57 1.99
N ASN A 247 -2.47 6.88 2.25
CA ASN A 247 -3.45 6.57 1.21
C ASN A 247 -4.35 7.78 0.97
N VAL A 248 -4.42 8.20 -0.29
CA VAL A 248 -5.30 9.26 -0.79
C VAL A 248 -6.23 8.62 -1.81
N PRO A 249 -7.45 8.23 -1.43
CA PRO A 249 -8.35 7.51 -2.31
C PRO A 249 -8.97 8.44 -3.35
N GLY A 250 -8.66 8.21 -4.63
CA GLY A 250 -9.24 8.95 -5.74
C GLY A 250 -10.72 8.62 -5.97
N ARG A 251 -11.48 9.59 -6.50
CA ARG A 251 -12.83 9.36 -7.02
C ARG A 251 -12.80 8.38 -8.19
N PRO A 252 -13.95 7.75 -8.54
CA PRO A 252 -14.03 6.83 -9.68
C PRO A 252 -13.65 7.44 -11.04
N ASP A 253 -13.72 8.76 -11.17
CA ASP A 253 -13.29 9.49 -12.36
C ASP A 253 -11.80 9.82 -12.40
N GLY A 254 -11.05 9.42 -11.36
CA GLY A 254 -9.61 9.66 -11.22
C GLY A 254 -9.23 11.02 -10.62
N THR A 255 -10.20 11.82 -10.19
CA THR A 255 -9.94 13.08 -9.48
C THR A 255 -9.76 12.86 -7.98
N ILE A 256 -9.24 13.85 -7.28
CA ILE A 256 -9.10 13.87 -5.83
C ILE A 256 -10.20 14.77 -5.24
N ASP A 257 -10.74 14.41 -4.10
CA ASP A 257 -11.74 15.17 -3.37
C ASP A 257 -11.18 16.50 -2.86
N GLU A 258 -12.00 17.54 -2.80
CA GLU A 258 -11.60 18.88 -2.38
C GLU A 258 -11.09 18.92 -0.93
N THR A 259 -11.64 18.07 -0.07
CA THR A 259 -11.20 17.96 1.32
C THR A 259 -9.84 17.28 1.40
N GLU A 260 -9.62 16.24 0.61
CA GLU A 260 -8.31 15.57 0.51
C GLU A 260 -7.25 16.50 -0.09
N LEU A 261 -7.62 17.29 -1.13
CA LEU A 261 -6.72 18.31 -1.68
C LEU A 261 -6.31 19.34 -0.62
N ALA A 262 -7.25 19.83 0.18
CA ALA A 262 -6.95 20.77 1.26
C ALA A 262 -6.01 20.17 2.32
N VAL A 263 -6.13 18.87 2.61
CA VAL A 263 -5.19 18.16 3.49
C VAL A 263 -3.80 18.08 2.86
N LEU A 264 -3.70 17.76 1.58
CA LEU A 264 -2.43 17.70 0.85
C LEU A 264 -1.76 19.08 0.77
N ASP A 265 -2.52 20.15 0.52
CA ASP A 265 -2.01 21.52 0.50
C ASP A 265 -1.46 21.95 1.88
N GLY A 266 -2.16 21.57 2.95
CA GLY A 266 -1.68 21.83 4.31
C GLY A 266 -0.38 21.07 4.64
N ILE A 267 -0.26 19.81 4.20
CA ILE A 267 0.98 19.02 4.35
C ILE A 267 2.09 19.65 3.51
N THR A 268 1.80 20.05 2.27
CA THR A 268 2.77 20.69 1.37
C THR A 268 3.33 21.98 1.99
N SER A 269 2.46 22.87 2.44
CA SER A 269 2.86 24.13 3.08
C SER A 269 3.74 23.90 4.32
N TRP A 270 3.43 22.87 5.10
CA TRP A 270 4.26 22.50 6.25
C TRP A 270 5.63 21.94 5.82
N MET A 271 5.66 21.09 4.78
CA MET A 271 6.88 20.47 4.25
C MET A 271 7.82 21.51 3.61
N GLU A 272 7.31 22.54 2.97
CA GLU A 272 8.12 23.64 2.41
C GLU A 272 8.99 24.31 3.49
N ILE A 273 8.47 24.43 4.70
CA ILE A 273 9.17 25.07 5.83
C ILE A 273 10.02 24.05 6.60
N ASN A 274 9.50 22.82 6.78
CA ASN A 274 10.04 21.86 7.74
C ASN A 274 10.67 20.61 7.08
N GLY A 275 10.68 20.52 5.74
CA GLY A 275 11.12 19.34 5.02
C GLY A 275 12.54 18.89 5.36
N GLU A 276 13.45 19.81 5.73
CA GLU A 276 14.80 19.48 6.19
C GLU A 276 14.83 18.57 7.42
N ALA A 277 13.77 18.59 8.25
CA ALA A 277 13.64 17.75 9.43
C ALA A 277 13.13 16.33 9.08
N ILE A 278 12.67 16.13 7.85
CA ILE A 278 12.12 14.87 7.36
C ILE A 278 13.10 14.21 6.38
N TYR A 279 13.54 14.97 5.34
CA TYR A 279 14.38 14.43 4.27
C TYR A 279 15.80 14.16 4.74
N GLU A 280 16.37 13.02 4.31
CA GLU A 280 17.75 12.60 4.60
C GLU A 280 18.10 12.56 6.10
N THR A 281 17.08 12.39 6.95
CA THR A 281 17.26 12.29 8.39
C THR A 281 17.32 10.81 8.84
N ARG A 282 17.76 10.61 10.08
CA ARG A 282 17.79 9.31 10.74
C ARG A 282 17.29 9.47 12.18
N PRO A 283 16.71 8.41 12.76
CA PRO A 283 16.36 8.44 14.17
C PRO A 283 17.55 8.79 15.06
N TRP A 284 17.32 9.60 16.05
CA TRP A 284 18.30 9.90 17.10
C TRP A 284 18.28 8.78 18.16
N LYS A 285 19.18 8.87 19.15
CA LYS A 285 19.30 7.86 20.23
C LYS A 285 18.02 7.69 21.04
N ILE A 286 17.18 8.72 21.12
CA ILE A 286 15.94 8.75 21.87
C ILE A 286 14.81 9.12 20.92
N SER A 287 13.75 8.30 20.90
CA SER A 287 12.60 8.57 20.03
C SER A 287 11.73 9.72 20.51
N SER A 288 11.73 10.01 21.81
CA SER A 288 10.93 11.09 22.40
C SER A 288 11.46 11.45 23.78
N TYR A 289 11.57 12.75 24.06
CA TYR A 289 11.84 13.25 25.41
C TYR A 289 10.61 13.17 26.34
N ILE A 290 9.42 12.88 25.82
CA ILE A 290 8.19 12.74 26.62
C ILE A 290 8.14 11.38 27.34
N GLU A 291 8.80 10.36 26.84
CA GLU A 291 8.85 9.07 27.54
C GLU A 291 9.52 9.20 28.92
N GLU A 292 10.49 10.11 29.05
CA GLU A 292 11.09 10.45 30.35
C GLU A 292 10.20 11.36 31.24
N LEU A 293 9.25 12.09 30.62
CA LEU A 293 8.36 13.02 31.35
C LEU A 293 7.02 12.38 31.73
N ARG A 294 6.62 11.24 31.11
CA ARG A 294 5.36 10.57 31.43
C ARG A 294 5.31 9.97 32.83
N ASP A 295 6.43 9.73 33.46
CA ASP A 295 6.45 9.32 34.87
C ASP A 295 6.06 10.45 35.84
N ASN A 296 5.93 11.71 35.40
CA ASN A 296 5.72 12.83 36.32
C ASN A 296 4.64 13.85 35.97
N THR A 297 3.93 13.81 34.82
CA THR A 297 2.85 14.78 34.57
C THR A 297 1.77 14.30 33.59
N THR A 298 0.51 14.53 33.94
CA THR A 298 -0.67 14.45 33.05
C THR A 298 -0.58 15.57 31.99
N GLY A 299 -0.15 15.24 30.77
CA GLY A 299 0.14 16.22 29.71
C GLY A 299 -1.09 16.77 29.00
N THR A 300 -1.10 18.08 28.79
CA THR A 300 -2.03 18.82 27.94
C THR A 300 -1.59 18.85 26.46
N PRO A 301 -2.48 19.14 25.47
CA PRO A 301 -2.17 19.17 24.04
C PRO A 301 -1.02 20.09 23.60
N GLU A 302 -0.70 21.12 24.37
CA GLU A 302 0.41 22.06 24.11
C GLU A 302 1.82 21.43 24.21
N ALA A 303 1.93 20.28 24.89
CA ALA A 303 3.19 19.55 25.02
C ALA A 303 3.70 18.98 23.68
N ASN A 304 2.82 18.69 22.72
CA ASN A 304 3.20 18.10 21.44
C ASN A 304 3.95 19.06 20.50
N ASP A 305 3.65 20.34 20.52
CA ASP A 305 4.33 21.34 19.69
C ASP A 305 5.75 21.64 20.24
N SER A 306 5.92 21.63 21.55
CA SER A 306 7.23 21.82 22.21
C SER A 306 8.21 20.66 21.93
N VAL A 307 7.67 19.44 21.74
CA VAL A 307 8.45 18.23 21.40
C VAL A 307 8.99 18.29 19.99
N PHE A 308 8.19 18.78 19.05
CA PHE A 308 8.62 18.94 17.66
C PHE A 308 9.77 19.95 17.54
N TYR A 309 9.69 21.10 18.20
CA TYR A 309 10.75 22.10 18.21
C TYR A 309 12.06 21.56 18.79
N ARG A 310 12.02 20.82 19.88
CA ARG A 310 13.21 20.18 20.47
C ARG A 310 13.81 19.11 19.59
N TRP A 311 12.98 18.32 18.93
CA TRP A 311 13.43 17.31 17.95
C TRP A 311 14.09 17.97 16.72
N LYS A 312 13.48 19.04 16.18
CA LYS A 312 14.05 19.83 15.08
C LYS A 312 15.41 20.42 15.47
N GLN A 313 15.52 21.02 16.63
CA GLN A 313 16.80 21.56 17.12
C GLN A 313 17.85 20.48 17.29
N SER A 314 17.51 19.34 17.88
CA SER A 314 18.41 18.20 18.03
C SER A 314 18.98 17.69 16.71
N ILE A 315 18.16 17.65 15.64
CA ILE A 315 18.63 17.27 14.30
C ILE A 315 19.56 18.33 13.70
N LEU A 316 19.24 19.62 13.86
CA LEU A 316 20.05 20.73 13.35
C LEU A 316 21.41 20.79 14.05
N GLU A 317 21.44 20.60 15.36
CA GLU A 317 22.69 20.52 16.16
C GLU A 317 23.55 19.32 15.72
N HIS A 318 22.95 18.17 15.44
CA HIS A 318 23.67 16.99 14.95
C HIS A 318 24.25 17.20 13.54
N ARG A 319 23.56 17.93 12.66
CA ARG A 319 24.10 18.33 11.34
C ARG A 319 25.23 19.35 11.45
N ALA A 320 25.12 20.30 12.38
CA ALA A 320 26.18 21.27 12.64
C ALA A 320 27.46 20.64 13.20
N ALA A 321 27.32 19.60 14.03
CA ALA A 321 28.45 18.87 14.60
C ALA A 321 29.18 17.94 13.60
N LYS A 322 28.63 17.74 12.40
CA LYS A 322 29.22 16.91 11.33
C LYS A 322 29.84 17.71 10.19
N ARG A 323 29.77 19.03 10.25
CA ARG A 323 30.50 19.96 9.38
C ARG A 323 31.76 20.45 10.07
#